data_7c3dde48660bee0ec40a9102a2904de8
#
_entry.id   7c3dde48660bee0ec40a9102a2904de8
#
_cell.length_a   1.000
_cell.length_b   1.000
_cell.length_c   1.000
_cell.angle_alpha   90.00
_cell.angle_beta   90.00
_cell.angle_gamma   90.00
#
_symmetry.space_group_name_H-M   'P 1'
#
loop_
_entity.id
_entity.type
_entity.pdbx_description
1 polymer ?
#
loop_
_entity_poly.entity_id
_entity_poly.type
_entity_poly.pdbx_seq_one_letter_code
_entity_poly.pdbx_strand_id
1 'polypeptide(L)'
;MLAGVSLLTACNIAACSTSAERLPSDMLSVETQDNLWERVVSEFPEAIRPDVSVVREVSLDGWPQAQADCLTSAGFPSRVDDGALSTSVEDAQREPYLIESYRCSVQFPLSAEYTTPLDADQLASLYDYFARDLVPCLESQGYEVGAVPTRQSFVERYYGEEPWTPYLIVGPTVPLDDLAPLEKACPQLPTNY
;
A
#
# COMPACT_ATOMS: atom_id res chain seq x y z
N MET A 1 -24.91 8.20 -71.79
CA MET A 1 -25.07 7.01 -70.90
C MET A 1 -23.78 6.76 -70.22
N LEU A 2 -23.62 7.22 -68.98
CA LEU A 2 -22.42 6.95 -68.13
C LEU A 2 -22.97 6.62 -66.78
N ALA A 3 -22.78 5.34 -66.39
CA ALA A 3 -23.17 4.80 -65.11
C ALA A 3 -22.12 5.15 -64.04
N GLY A 4 -22.54 5.87 -63.02
CA GLY A 4 -21.70 6.14 -61.83
C GLY A 4 -21.82 4.98 -60.86
N VAL A 5 -20.67 4.38 -60.56
CA VAL A 5 -20.52 3.37 -59.48
C VAL A 5 -20.13 4.12 -58.21
N SER A 6 -21.07 4.15 -57.23
CA SER A 6 -20.76 4.64 -55.85
C SER A 6 -20.09 3.55 -55.05
N LEU A 7 -18.84 3.72 -54.68
CA LEU A 7 -18.13 2.90 -53.67
C LEU A 7 -18.54 3.41 -52.26
N LEU A 8 -19.27 2.58 -51.54
CA LEU A 8 -19.51 2.75 -50.11
C LEU A 8 -18.30 2.18 -49.35
N THR A 9 -17.49 3.06 -48.81
CA THR A 9 -16.39 2.69 -47.93
C THR A 9 -16.95 2.46 -46.51
N ALA A 10 -17.02 1.21 -46.11
CA ALA A 10 -17.37 0.83 -44.72
C ALA A 10 -16.20 1.16 -43.79
N CYS A 11 -16.38 2.14 -42.92
CA CYS A 11 -15.45 2.47 -41.83
C CYS A 11 -15.63 1.46 -40.70
N ASN A 12 -14.74 0.46 -40.61
CA ASN A 12 -14.68 -0.43 -39.45
C ASN A 12 -14.12 0.35 -38.26
N ILE A 13 -14.99 0.67 -37.31
CA ILE A 13 -14.60 1.19 -36.00
C ILE A 13 -14.10 -0.03 -35.18
N ALA A 14 -12.78 -0.28 -35.23
CA ALA A 14 -12.14 -1.17 -34.29
C ALA A 14 -12.20 -0.50 -32.92
N ALA A 15 -13.04 -1.03 -32.03
CA ALA A 15 -13.05 -0.68 -30.63
C ALA A 15 -11.70 -1.10 -30.04
N CYS A 16 -10.81 -0.13 -29.79
CA CYS A 16 -9.66 -0.31 -28.93
C CYS A 16 -10.16 -0.48 -27.50
N SER A 17 -10.40 -1.74 -27.11
CA SER A 17 -10.49 -2.10 -25.70
C SER A 17 -9.07 -1.98 -25.14
N THR A 18 -8.76 -0.86 -24.52
CA THR A 18 -7.60 -0.75 -23.63
C THR A 18 -7.92 -1.60 -22.40
N SER A 19 -7.58 -2.89 -22.45
CA SER A 19 -7.42 -3.69 -21.26
C SER A 19 -6.32 -3.01 -20.43
N ALA A 20 -6.67 -2.47 -19.28
CA ALA A 20 -5.68 -2.08 -18.29
C ALA A 20 -4.89 -3.37 -17.96
N GLU A 21 -3.68 -3.44 -18.48
CA GLU A 21 -2.79 -4.56 -18.27
C GLU A 21 -2.39 -4.53 -16.80
N ARG A 22 -3.05 -5.40 -16.01
CA ARG A 22 -2.70 -5.60 -14.60
C ARG A 22 -1.25 -6.08 -14.57
N LEU A 23 -0.37 -5.27 -13.99
CA LEU A 23 1.02 -5.68 -13.78
C LEU A 23 1.02 -7.03 -13.06
N PRO A 24 1.81 -8.02 -13.52
CA PRO A 24 1.91 -9.29 -12.83
C PRO A 24 2.33 -9.06 -11.37
N SER A 25 1.72 -9.77 -10.44
CA SER A 25 2.03 -9.70 -9.00
C SER A 25 3.53 -9.91 -8.72
N ASP A 26 4.21 -10.69 -9.55
CA ASP A 26 5.66 -10.92 -9.47
C ASP A 26 6.48 -9.64 -9.72
N MET A 27 6.04 -8.74 -10.60
CA MET A 27 6.74 -7.47 -10.85
C MET A 27 6.58 -6.50 -9.69
N LEU A 28 5.41 -6.44 -9.05
CA LEU A 28 5.20 -5.62 -7.86
C LEU A 28 6.00 -6.13 -6.66
N SER A 29 6.13 -7.46 -6.49
CA SER A 29 6.95 -8.05 -5.44
C SER A 29 8.44 -7.78 -5.64
N VAL A 30 8.94 -7.82 -6.88
CA VAL A 30 10.34 -7.53 -7.22
C VAL A 30 10.65 -6.06 -7.00
N GLU A 31 9.81 -5.15 -7.46
CA GLU A 31 9.98 -3.71 -7.22
C GLU A 31 9.98 -3.38 -5.73
N THR A 32 9.10 -4.00 -4.96
CA THR A 32 9.08 -3.84 -3.50
C THR A 32 10.36 -4.35 -2.84
N GLN A 33 10.94 -5.47 -3.31
CA GLN A 33 12.20 -5.98 -2.80
C GLN A 33 13.38 -5.07 -3.15
N ASP A 34 13.40 -4.50 -4.35
CA ASP A 34 14.44 -3.56 -4.75
C ASP A 34 14.36 -2.27 -3.92
N ASN A 35 13.18 -1.72 -3.72
CA ASN A 35 12.97 -0.56 -2.85
C ASN A 35 13.39 -0.83 -1.38
N LEU A 36 13.15 -2.04 -0.88
CA LEU A 36 13.62 -2.45 0.44
C LEU A 36 15.16 -2.49 0.51
N TRP A 37 15.80 -2.99 -0.56
CA TRP A 37 17.26 -3.04 -0.63
C TRP A 37 17.89 -1.67 -0.82
N GLU A 38 17.30 -0.79 -1.59
CA GLU A 38 17.76 0.60 -1.77
C GLU A 38 17.88 1.33 -0.43
N ARG A 39 17.01 1.08 0.53
CA ARG A 39 17.13 1.63 1.89
C ARG A 39 18.37 1.15 2.61
N VAL A 40 18.79 -0.10 2.42
CA VAL A 40 20.02 -0.65 3.00
C VAL A 40 21.24 0.04 2.39
N VAL A 41 21.33 0.08 1.05
CA VAL A 41 22.51 0.66 0.37
C VAL A 41 22.57 2.18 0.45
N SER A 42 21.46 2.85 0.71
CA SER A 42 21.47 4.30 0.95
C SER A 42 22.24 4.67 2.23
N GLU A 43 22.25 3.79 3.22
CA GLU A 43 22.98 3.97 4.47
C GLU A 43 24.33 3.23 4.45
N PHE A 44 24.37 2.05 3.82
CA PHE A 44 25.55 1.18 3.73
C PHE A 44 25.82 0.80 2.26
N PRO A 45 26.49 1.66 1.49
CA PRO A 45 26.70 1.47 0.04
C PRO A 45 27.49 0.19 -0.32
N GLU A 46 28.32 -0.31 0.58
CA GLU A 46 29.13 -1.51 0.38
C GLU A 46 28.43 -2.81 0.82
N ALA A 47 27.19 -2.71 1.33
CA ALA A 47 26.43 -3.88 1.77
C ALA A 47 26.18 -4.85 0.61
N ILE A 48 26.32 -6.13 0.88
CA ILE A 48 26.11 -7.19 -0.10
C ILE A 48 24.68 -7.73 0.05
N ARG A 49 23.89 -7.62 -1.03
CA ARG A 49 22.51 -8.11 -1.04
C ARG A 49 22.49 -9.63 -0.89
N PRO A 50 21.82 -10.17 0.14
CA PRO A 50 21.69 -11.61 0.30
C PRO A 50 20.75 -12.19 -0.76
N ASP A 51 21.06 -13.41 -1.24
CA ASP A 51 20.15 -14.21 -2.04
C ASP A 51 19.11 -14.86 -1.10
N VAL A 52 17.85 -14.47 -1.23
CA VAL A 52 16.78 -14.85 -0.30
C VAL A 52 15.55 -15.32 -1.08
N SER A 53 14.98 -16.43 -0.65
CA SER A 53 13.71 -16.93 -1.19
C SER A 53 12.57 -16.71 -0.20
N VAL A 54 11.36 -16.52 -0.73
CA VAL A 54 10.14 -16.46 0.08
C VAL A 54 9.94 -17.81 0.80
N VAL A 55 9.70 -17.75 2.09
CA VAL A 55 9.37 -18.92 2.93
C VAL A 55 7.84 -19.12 2.95
N ARG A 56 7.10 -18.05 3.21
CA ARG A 56 5.65 -18.02 3.15
C ARG A 56 5.14 -16.59 3.13
N GLU A 57 4.01 -16.36 2.51
CA GLU A 57 3.27 -15.11 2.62
C GLU A 57 2.57 -15.01 3.99
N VAL A 58 2.32 -13.79 4.45
CA VAL A 58 1.69 -13.51 5.74
C VAL A 58 0.56 -12.49 5.58
N SER A 59 -0.45 -12.59 6.44
CA SER A 59 -1.50 -11.57 6.54
C SER A 59 -0.96 -10.28 7.18
N LEU A 60 -1.69 -9.18 7.00
CA LEU A 60 -1.34 -7.89 7.60
C LEU A 60 -1.16 -8.00 9.12
N ASP A 61 -2.10 -8.66 9.82
CA ASP A 61 -2.04 -8.85 11.27
C ASP A 61 -0.91 -9.80 11.71
N GLY A 62 -0.56 -10.76 10.86
CA GLY A 62 0.51 -11.73 11.14
C GLY A 62 1.91 -11.24 10.81
N TRP A 63 2.03 -10.16 10.03
CA TRP A 63 3.32 -9.66 9.54
C TRP A 63 4.25 -9.20 10.67
N PRO A 64 3.82 -8.40 11.68
CA PRO A 64 4.71 -7.96 12.75
C PRO A 64 5.32 -9.12 13.53
N GLN A 65 4.51 -10.17 13.82
CA GLN A 65 5.00 -11.33 14.54
C GLN A 65 5.98 -12.15 13.70
N ALA A 66 5.71 -12.35 12.40
CA ALA A 66 6.64 -13.06 11.52
C ALA A 66 7.99 -12.34 11.40
N GLN A 67 7.99 -11.02 11.34
CA GLN A 67 9.23 -10.21 11.35
C GLN A 67 9.96 -10.32 12.67
N ALA A 68 9.24 -10.22 13.81
CA ALA A 68 9.84 -10.34 15.15
C ALA A 68 10.52 -11.70 15.36
N ASP A 69 9.86 -12.79 14.96
CA ASP A 69 10.40 -14.15 15.08
C ASP A 69 11.63 -14.34 14.19
N CYS A 70 11.59 -13.84 12.95
CA CYS A 70 12.69 -13.91 12.01
C CYS A 70 13.91 -13.13 12.52
N LEU A 71 13.74 -11.86 12.92
CA LEU A 71 14.81 -11.01 13.44
C LEU A 71 15.41 -11.58 14.73
N THR A 72 14.57 -12.09 15.63
CA THR A 72 15.05 -12.74 16.86
C THR A 72 15.89 -13.96 16.53
N SER A 73 15.49 -14.77 15.56
CA SER A 73 16.27 -15.94 15.09
C SER A 73 17.60 -15.54 14.43
N ALA A 74 17.68 -14.34 13.86
CA ALA A 74 18.88 -13.75 13.29
C ALA A 74 19.79 -13.06 14.34
N GLY A 75 19.42 -13.09 15.63
CA GLY A 75 20.22 -12.51 16.72
C GLY A 75 19.82 -11.07 17.09
N PHE A 76 18.70 -10.55 16.58
CA PHE A 76 18.13 -9.25 16.90
C PHE A 76 16.84 -9.42 17.71
N PRO A 77 16.90 -9.46 19.06
CA PRO A 77 15.73 -9.64 19.90
C PRO A 77 14.65 -8.61 19.58
N SER A 78 13.53 -9.09 19.07
CA SER A 78 12.41 -8.29 18.58
C SER A 78 11.11 -8.76 19.24
N ARG A 79 10.16 -7.85 19.41
CA ARG A 79 8.85 -8.15 19.96
C ARG A 79 7.77 -7.33 19.25
N VAL A 80 6.54 -7.72 19.45
CA VAL A 80 5.37 -6.97 18.97
C VAL A 80 4.71 -6.33 20.19
N ASP A 81 4.61 -4.99 20.17
CA ASP A 81 3.93 -4.21 21.20
C ASP A 81 2.78 -3.47 20.52
N ASP A 82 1.55 -3.70 20.92
CA ASP A 82 0.33 -3.09 20.36
C ASP A 82 0.25 -3.16 18.81
N GLY A 83 0.65 -4.30 18.24
CA GLY A 83 0.67 -4.53 16.78
C GLY A 83 1.89 -3.95 16.06
N ALA A 84 2.76 -3.22 16.74
CA ALA A 84 3.98 -2.64 16.16
C ALA A 84 5.21 -3.50 16.47
N LEU A 85 6.06 -3.70 15.43
CA LEU A 85 7.37 -4.34 15.59
C LEU A 85 8.34 -3.41 16.34
N SER A 86 8.93 -3.90 17.41
CA SER A 86 9.93 -3.20 18.19
C SER A 86 11.22 -4.03 18.30
N THR A 87 12.35 -3.44 17.93
CA THR A 87 13.69 -4.03 17.99
C THR A 87 14.66 -3.01 18.57
N SER A 88 15.47 -3.40 19.54
CA SER A 88 16.56 -2.55 20.07
C SER A 88 17.85 -2.91 19.34
N VAL A 89 18.48 -1.93 18.68
CA VAL A 89 19.70 -2.12 17.90
C VAL A 89 20.74 -1.10 18.33
N GLU A 90 21.96 -1.56 18.64
CA GLU A 90 23.10 -0.67 18.88
C GLU A 90 23.69 -0.16 17.57
N ASP A 91 24.31 1.02 17.56
CA ASP A 91 24.87 1.64 16.34
C ASP A 91 25.82 0.70 15.59
N ALA A 92 26.66 -0.05 16.31
CA ALA A 92 27.59 -1.02 15.74
C ALA A 92 26.90 -2.23 15.04
N GLN A 93 25.65 -2.46 15.33
CA GLN A 93 24.85 -3.56 14.75
C GLN A 93 23.88 -3.09 13.66
N ARG A 94 23.89 -1.80 13.33
CA ARG A 94 22.90 -1.21 12.44
C ARG A 94 22.95 -1.79 11.01
N GLU A 95 24.15 -1.94 10.45
CA GLU A 95 24.30 -2.54 9.12
C GLU A 95 23.80 -4.00 9.08
N PRO A 96 24.30 -4.94 9.91
CA PRO A 96 23.80 -6.30 9.90
C PRO A 96 22.28 -6.38 10.21
N TYR A 97 21.76 -5.52 11.08
CA TYR A 97 20.32 -5.44 11.35
C TYR A 97 19.51 -5.06 10.11
N LEU A 98 19.93 -4.06 9.34
CA LEU A 98 19.21 -3.66 8.12
C LEU A 98 19.25 -4.75 7.05
N ILE A 99 20.38 -5.48 6.93
CA ILE A 99 20.50 -6.63 6.02
C ILE A 99 19.53 -7.75 6.45
N GLU A 100 19.46 -8.06 7.75
CA GLU A 100 18.55 -9.08 8.25
C GLU A 100 17.08 -8.65 8.19
N SER A 101 16.79 -7.36 8.39
CA SER A 101 15.43 -6.81 8.20
C SER A 101 14.98 -6.95 6.74
N TYR A 102 15.87 -6.66 5.79
CA TYR A 102 15.61 -6.93 4.37
C TYR A 102 15.33 -8.43 4.14
N ARG A 103 16.19 -9.32 4.66
CA ARG A 103 16.03 -10.77 4.53
C ARG A 103 14.67 -11.23 5.06
N CYS A 104 14.32 -10.83 6.28
CA CYS A 104 13.06 -11.20 6.91
C CYS A 104 11.85 -10.70 6.11
N SER A 105 11.92 -9.48 5.55
CA SER A 105 10.86 -8.92 4.71
C SER A 105 10.66 -9.70 3.40
N VAL A 106 11.75 -10.21 2.81
CA VAL A 106 11.69 -11.06 1.61
C VAL A 106 11.20 -12.46 1.95
N GLN A 107 11.60 -13.04 3.09
CA GLN A 107 11.19 -14.37 3.51
C GLN A 107 9.70 -14.45 3.90
N PHE A 108 9.16 -13.37 4.46
CA PHE A 108 7.80 -13.29 4.97
C PHE A 108 7.10 -12.04 4.42
N PRO A 109 6.87 -11.96 3.09
CA PRO A 109 6.17 -10.84 2.50
C PRO A 109 4.69 -10.85 2.87
N LEU A 110 4.06 -9.69 2.80
CA LEU A 110 2.60 -9.61 2.84
C LEU A 110 1.99 -10.36 1.65
N SER A 111 0.87 -11.06 1.88
CA SER A 111 0.14 -11.72 0.81
C SER A 111 -0.34 -10.71 -0.25
N ALA A 112 -0.50 -11.21 -1.49
CA ALA A 112 -0.80 -10.39 -2.66
C ALA A 112 -2.07 -9.53 -2.51
N GLU A 113 -3.03 -9.96 -1.69
CA GLU A 113 -4.25 -9.19 -1.39
C GLU A 113 -3.97 -7.82 -0.76
N TYR A 114 -2.84 -7.68 -0.01
CA TYR A 114 -2.43 -6.41 0.62
C TYR A 114 -1.45 -5.61 -0.23
N THR A 115 -0.86 -6.20 -1.25
CA THR A 115 0.18 -5.57 -2.08
C THR A 115 -0.28 -5.29 -3.51
N THR A 116 -1.39 -5.88 -3.96
CA THR A 116 -1.97 -5.61 -5.27
C THR A 116 -2.70 -4.28 -5.25
N PRO A 117 -2.40 -3.36 -6.19
CA PRO A 117 -3.14 -2.12 -6.31
C PRO A 117 -4.64 -2.37 -6.51
N LEU A 118 -5.45 -1.57 -5.83
CA LEU A 118 -6.89 -1.59 -5.96
C LEU A 118 -7.29 -1.22 -7.39
N ASP A 119 -8.24 -1.94 -7.95
CA ASP A 119 -8.84 -1.57 -9.23
C ASP A 119 -9.86 -0.41 -9.08
N ALA A 120 -10.39 0.07 -10.20
CA ALA A 120 -11.30 1.22 -10.21
C ALA A 120 -12.59 0.98 -9.42
N ASP A 121 -13.12 -0.24 -9.41
CA ASP A 121 -14.35 -0.58 -8.69
C ASP A 121 -14.10 -0.68 -7.18
N GLN A 122 -12.95 -1.22 -6.80
CA GLN A 122 -12.50 -1.26 -5.40
C GLN A 122 -12.25 0.17 -4.88
N LEU A 123 -11.58 1.02 -5.67
CA LEU A 123 -11.39 2.43 -5.32
C LEU A 123 -12.70 3.19 -5.23
N ALA A 124 -13.68 2.92 -6.12
CA ALA A 124 -14.99 3.53 -6.04
C ALA A 124 -15.73 3.11 -4.76
N SER A 125 -15.60 1.86 -4.34
CA SER A 125 -16.16 1.34 -3.08
C SER A 125 -15.49 1.99 -1.85
N LEU A 126 -14.17 2.13 -1.89
CA LEU A 126 -13.41 2.83 -0.85
C LEU A 126 -13.82 4.30 -0.74
N TYR A 127 -14.01 4.99 -1.87
CA TYR A 127 -14.52 6.35 -1.88
C TYR A 127 -15.91 6.46 -1.23
N ASP A 128 -16.80 5.51 -1.53
CA ASP A 128 -18.14 5.51 -0.94
C ASP A 128 -18.09 5.37 0.58
N TYR A 129 -17.22 4.50 1.09
CA TYR A 129 -16.95 4.40 2.52
C TYR A 129 -16.40 5.71 3.10
N PHE A 130 -15.39 6.29 2.46
CA PHE A 130 -14.82 7.55 2.93
C PHE A 130 -15.85 8.67 2.99
N ALA A 131 -16.61 8.84 1.92
CA ALA A 131 -17.56 9.96 1.81
C ALA A 131 -18.82 9.80 2.67
N ARG A 132 -19.29 8.56 2.88
CA ARG A 132 -20.58 8.30 3.56
C ARG A 132 -20.45 7.89 5.01
N ASP A 133 -19.32 7.25 5.38
CA ASP A 133 -19.14 6.68 6.71
C ASP A 133 -18.00 7.36 7.46
N LEU A 134 -16.79 7.41 6.88
CA LEU A 134 -15.61 7.90 7.58
C LEU A 134 -15.62 9.41 7.79
N VAL A 135 -15.93 10.21 6.76
CA VAL A 135 -16.00 11.68 6.90
C VAL A 135 -17.03 12.10 7.95
N PRO A 136 -18.30 11.64 7.90
CA PRO A 136 -19.27 11.96 8.94
C PRO A 136 -18.84 11.49 10.34
N CYS A 137 -18.15 10.32 10.42
CA CYS A 137 -17.64 9.83 11.69
C CYS A 137 -16.61 10.80 12.28
N LEU A 138 -15.59 11.19 11.52
CA LEU A 138 -14.54 12.12 11.93
C LEU A 138 -15.13 13.49 12.32
N GLU A 139 -16.07 14.01 11.54
CA GLU A 139 -16.77 15.26 11.85
C GLU A 139 -17.56 15.15 13.15
N SER A 140 -18.19 14.00 13.44
CA SER A 140 -18.88 13.77 14.73
C SER A 140 -17.93 13.75 15.93
N GLN A 141 -16.64 13.44 15.71
CA GLN A 141 -15.58 13.53 16.71
C GLN A 141 -14.95 14.92 16.80
N GLY A 142 -15.42 15.89 16.00
CA GLY A 142 -14.98 17.28 16.03
C GLY A 142 -13.81 17.60 15.09
N TYR A 143 -13.46 16.71 14.16
CA TYR A 143 -12.40 16.92 13.17
C TYR A 143 -12.97 17.33 11.83
N GLU A 144 -12.53 18.47 11.28
CA GLU A 144 -12.98 18.97 9.98
C GLU A 144 -12.17 18.32 8.84
N VAL A 145 -12.84 17.57 7.97
CA VAL A 145 -12.19 16.93 6.80
C VAL A 145 -12.09 17.89 5.60
N GLY A 146 -12.93 18.94 5.57
CA GLY A 146 -12.94 19.92 4.49
C GLY A 146 -13.60 19.39 3.21
N ALA A 147 -13.10 19.83 2.05
CA ALA A 147 -13.72 19.50 0.77
C ALA A 147 -13.45 18.06 0.35
N VAL A 148 -14.49 17.24 0.25
CA VAL A 148 -14.43 15.88 -0.28
C VAL A 148 -14.32 15.96 -1.81
N PRO A 149 -13.32 15.32 -2.47
CA PRO A 149 -13.22 15.31 -3.93
C PRO A 149 -14.38 14.56 -4.56
N THR A 150 -14.55 14.70 -5.88
CA THR A 150 -15.49 13.84 -6.62
C THR A 150 -14.93 12.41 -6.67
N ARG A 151 -15.80 11.39 -6.79
CA ARG A 151 -15.39 9.99 -6.96
C ARG A 151 -14.41 9.81 -8.11
N GLN A 152 -14.67 10.43 -9.25
CA GLN A 152 -13.80 10.37 -10.41
C GLN A 152 -12.40 10.91 -10.08
N SER A 153 -12.31 12.09 -9.48
CA SER A 153 -11.03 12.70 -9.09
C SER A 153 -10.29 11.85 -8.06
N PHE A 154 -11.01 11.22 -7.12
CA PHE A 154 -10.42 10.30 -6.14
C PHE A 154 -9.78 9.09 -6.81
N VAL A 155 -10.52 8.38 -7.68
CA VAL A 155 -10.03 7.17 -8.38
C VAL A 155 -8.81 7.50 -9.26
N GLU A 156 -8.86 8.61 -10.01
CA GLU A 156 -7.78 9.01 -10.91
C GLU A 156 -6.49 9.40 -10.17
N ARG A 157 -6.60 9.91 -8.93
CA ARG A 157 -5.46 10.48 -8.18
C ARG A 157 -5.00 9.62 -7.01
N TYR A 158 -5.67 8.52 -6.70
CA TYR A 158 -5.41 7.72 -5.49
C TYR A 158 -3.95 7.26 -5.38
N TYR A 159 -3.34 6.85 -6.49
CA TYR A 159 -1.93 6.46 -6.57
C TYR A 159 -1.02 7.58 -7.10
N GLY A 160 -1.52 8.82 -7.17
CA GLY A 160 -0.75 9.97 -7.62
C GLY A 160 0.10 10.60 -6.52
N GLU A 161 0.75 11.71 -6.85
CA GLU A 161 1.64 12.44 -5.92
C GLU A 161 0.88 13.08 -4.73
N GLU A 162 -0.40 13.38 -4.92
CA GLU A 162 -1.26 14.02 -3.89
C GLU A 162 -2.52 13.17 -3.66
N PRO A 163 -2.42 11.99 -3.02
CA PRO A 163 -3.59 11.20 -2.69
C PRO A 163 -4.45 11.93 -1.65
N TRP A 164 -5.77 11.73 -1.73
CA TRP A 164 -6.68 12.23 -0.71
C TRP A 164 -7.25 11.06 0.09
N THR A 165 -7.11 11.12 1.40
CA THR A 165 -7.87 10.32 2.36
C THR A 165 -8.29 11.20 3.52
N PRO A 166 -9.43 10.92 4.20
CA PRO A 166 -9.86 11.73 5.35
C PRO A 166 -8.78 11.86 6.43
N TYR A 167 -8.05 10.78 6.73
CA TYR A 167 -6.98 10.79 7.74
C TYR A 167 -5.72 11.55 7.32
N LEU A 168 -5.43 11.69 6.04
CA LEU A 168 -4.35 12.59 5.59
C LEU A 168 -4.65 14.05 5.92
N ILE A 169 -5.94 14.41 5.96
CA ILE A 169 -6.37 15.78 6.29
C ILE A 169 -6.39 16.01 7.80
N VAL A 170 -7.03 15.11 8.56
CA VAL A 170 -7.22 15.32 10.01
C VAL A 170 -6.03 14.88 10.85
N GLY A 171 -5.28 13.87 10.41
CA GLY A 171 -4.18 13.25 11.17
C GLY A 171 -3.16 14.26 11.74
N PRO A 172 -2.70 15.27 11.00
CA PRO A 172 -1.80 16.29 11.52
C PRO A 172 -2.36 17.13 12.68
N THR A 173 -3.68 17.14 12.87
CA THR A 173 -4.37 17.89 13.93
C THR A 173 -4.77 17.03 15.13
N VAL A 174 -4.68 15.70 15.00
CA VAL A 174 -5.02 14.75 16.06
C VAL A 174 -3.83 14.59 17.01
N PRO A 175 -4.01 14.82 18.34
CA PRO A 175 -2.99 14.48 19.31
C PRO A 175 -2.62 13.00 19.26
N LEU A 176 -1.34 12.66 19.44
CA LEU A 176 -0.87 11.26 19.35
C LEU A 176 -1.62 10.32 20.30
N ASP A 177 -1.94 10.76 21.49
CA ASP A 177 -2.67 9.97 22.48
C ASP A 177 -4.15 9.72 22.09
N ASP A 178 -4.71 10.55 21.21
CA ASP A 178 -6.09 10.45 20.73
C ASP A 178 -6.21 9.67 19.42
N LEU A 179 -5.10 9.42 18.72
CA LEU A 179 -5.12 8.80 17.39
C LEU A 179 -5.69 7.37 17.44
N ALA A 180 -5.17 6.51 18.31
CA ALA A 180 -5.65 5.13 18.42
C ALA A 180 -7.11 5.02 18.89
N PRO A 181 -7.60 5.81 19.88
CA PRO A 181 -9.01 5.92 20.18
C PRO A 181 -9.86 6.37 19.00
N LEU A 182 -9.39 7.37 18.22
CA LEU A 182 -10.09 7.87 17.04
C LEU A 182 -10.18 6.80 15.93
N GLU A 183 -9.08 6.12 15.61
CA GLU A 183 -9.08 5.04 14.63
C GLU A 183 -9.98 3.87 15.03
N LYS A 184 -10.09 3.59 16.32
CA LYS A 184 -11.03 2.60 16.83
C LYS A 184 -12.49 3.02 16.66
N ALA A 185 -12.79 4.31 16.85
CA ALA A 185 -14.14 4.86 16.69
C ALA A 185 -14.52 5.06 15.21
N CYS A 186 -13.57 5.51 14.40
CA CYS A 186 -13.71 5.82 12.98
C CYS A 186 -12.63 5.07 12.19
N PRO A 187 -12.78 3.77 11.91
CA PRO A 187 -11.77 2.98 11.24
C PRO A 187 -11.33 3.55 9.90
N GLN A 188 -10.02 3.48 9.58
CA GLN A 188 -9.50 3.97 8.30
C GLN A 188 -10.02 3.18 7.10
N LEU A 189 -10.31 1.89 7.29
CA LEU A 189 -10.84 0.99 6.26
C LEU A 189 -12.14 0.34 6.74
N PRO A 190 -13.05 -0.01 5.83
CA PRO A 190 -14.26 -0.75 6.19
C PRO A 190 -13.89 -2.16 6.70
N THR A 191 -14.69 -2.69 7.61
CA THR A 191 -14.45 -3.97 8.32
C THR A 191 -14.40 -5.21 7.41
N ASN A 192 -14.82 -5.09 6.15
CA ASN A 192 -14.85 -6.18 5.16
C ASN A 192 -14.04 -5.82 3.90
N TYR A 193 -12.99 -5.06 4.06
CA TYR A 193 -12.15 -4.58 2.97
C TYR A 193 -11.01 -5.57 2.70
#